data_bcf0b97a9d0eb3f053ccbf1338c61e25
#
_entry.id   bcf0b97a9d0eb3f053ccbf1338c61e25
#
_cell.length_a   1.000
_cell.length_b   1.000
_cell.length_c   1.000
_cell.angle_alpha   90.00
_cell.angle_beta   90.00
_cell.angle_gamma   90.00
#
_symmetry.space_group_name_H-M   'P 1'
#
loop_
_entity.id
_entity.type
_entity.pdbx_description
1 polymer ?
#
loop_
_entity_poly.entity_id
_entity_poly.type
_entity_poly.pdbx_seq_one_letter_code
_entity_poly.pdbx_strand_id
1 'polypeptide(L)'
;AGTYYVLISGLGTYANLDGSIRTSYKITPKNMSTLTVTASNCGYTGEAVEPGISVSDGNRVLVAGVDYEVEGYYDDELCKQVSEHKNSGKVYVRIKAVDGKNYTGTATTTFFIGANIATVVPAFNISGGTYNRNSHKDEMIQAIETKMMDAIPDPSSYSISFYSDAAHKNVVSSETNEAFINAGTIYFVVSGKGQYYGDISGYAVIAKKDISELNARVNGTYTYNGIEQKVVISTTADGDGVVLQYPTTNGKLNIAMGSVLNIWHNYR
;
A
#
# COMPACT_ATOMS: atom_id res chain seq x y z
N ALA A 1 -31.70 25.15 13.52
CA ALA A 1 -31.20 26.05 14.56
C ALA A 1 -32.18 27.23 14.73
N GLY A 2 -32.14 27.92 15.85
CA GLY A 2 -33.03 29.04 16.11
C GLY A 2 -33.17 29.33 17.60
N THR A 3 -33.95 30.38 17.90
CA THR A 3 -34.34 30.74 19.28
C THR A 3 -35.72 30.17 19.56
N TYR A 4 -35.87 29.44 20.65
CA TYR A 4 -37.09 28.81 21.08
C TYR A 4 -37.51 29.37 22.44
N TYR A 5 -38.77 29.45 22.66
CA TYR A 5 -39.34 30.02 23.88
C TYR A 5 -40.08 28.94 24.67
N VAL A 6 -39.95 29.01 25.98
CA VAL A 6 -40.65 28.14 26.93
C VAL A 6 -41.56 29.05 27.78
N LEU A 7 -42.82 28.71 27.82
CA LEU A 7 -43.80 29.33 28.72
C LEU A 7 -44.01 28.42 29.94
N ILE A 8 -43.81 28.95 31.11
CA ILE A 8 -43.98 28.25 32.38
C ILE A 8 -45.22 28.85 33.09
N SER A 9 -46.21 28.02 33.35
CA SER A 9 -47.43 28.41 34.06
C SER A 9 -47.57 27.56 35.32
N GLY A 10 -48.18 28.12 36.35
CA GLY A 10 -48.45 27.43 37.60
C GLY A 10 -49.42 26.27 37.45
N LEU A 11 -49.13 25.12 38.12
CA LEU A 11 -49.98 23.95 38.17
C LEU A 11 -49.95 23.37 39.62
N GLY A 12 -50.97 22.67 40.02
CA GLY A 12 -51.13 22.06 41.37
C GLY A 12 -51.03 23.09 42.46
N THR A 13 -50.07 23.00 43.40
CA THR A 13 -49.91 23.94 44.53
C THR A 13 -49.69 25.38 44.10
N TYR A 14 -49.18 25.57 42.86
CA TYR A 14 -48.86 26.87 42.26
C TYR A 14 -50.00 27.37 41.31
N ALA A 15 -51.10 26.64 41.18
CA ALA A 15 -52.24 27.03 40.32
C ALA A 15 -52.89 28.36 40.71
N ASN A 16 -52.66 28.82 41.94
CA ASN A 16 -53.22 30.11 42.46
C ASN A 16 -52.24 31.28 42.18
N LEU A 17 -51.03 31.04 41.56
CA LEU A 17 -50.22 32.10 41.13
C LEU A 17 -50.69 32.62 39.79
N ASP A 18 -50.92 33.92 39.71
CA ASP A 18 -51.32 34.58 38.48
C ASP A 18 -50.10 34.88 37.58
N GLY A 19 -50.31 34.71 36.28
CA GLY A 19 -49.26 35.00 35.28
C GLY A 19 -48.48 33.77 34.80
N SER A 20 -47.49 34.04 33.97
CA SER A 20 -46.59 33.06 33.38
C SER A 20 -45.20 33.64 33.22
N ILE A 21 -44.19 32.77 33.29
CA ILE A 21 -42.80 33.14 33.04
C ILE A 21 -42.44 32.64 31.61
N ARG A 22 -41.90 33.57 30.81
CA ARG A 22 -41.36 33.24 29.48
C ARG A 22 -39.86 33.29 29.52
N THR A 23 -39.23 32.20 29.12
CA THR A 23 -37.79 32.13 28.93
C THR A 23 -37.45 31.63 27.52
N SER A 24 -36.22 31.72 27.10
CA SER A 24 -35.80 31.26 25.80
C SER A 24 -34.47 30.49 25.86
N TYR A 25 -34.28 29.59 24.92
CA TYR A 25 -32.98 28.94 24.65
C TYR A 25 -32.69 28.99 23.16
N LYS A 26 -31.41 28.91 22.81
CA LYS A 26 -30.94 28.98 21.44
C LYS A 26 -30.28 27.66 21.05
N ILE A 27 -30.70 27.12 19.91
CA ILE A 27 -30.00 26.02 19.23
C ILE A 27 -29.10 26.64 18.14
N THR A 28 -27.79 26.47 18.24
CA THR A 28 -26.86 27.01 17.28
C THR A 28 -26.67 26.04 16.10
N PRO A 29 -26.41 26.55 14.90
CA PRO A 29 -26.08 25.69 13.76
C PRO A 29 -24.82 24.86 14.03
N LYS A 30 -24.78 23.62 13.51
CA LYS A 30 -23.61 22.73 13.57
C LYS A 30 -22.65 23.06 12.43
N ASN A 31 -21.34 23.06 12.72
CA ASN A 31 -20.33 23.37 11.70
C ASN A 31 -20.17 22.17 10.75
N MET A 32 -20.19 22.44 9.43
CA MET A 32 -20.02 21.42 8.40
C MET A 32 -18.66 20.75 8.42
N SER A 33 -17.61 21.41 8.93
CA SER A 33 -16.27 20.81 9.07
C SER A 33 -16.22 19.59 10.00
N THR A 34 -17.28 19.36 10.81
CA THR A 34 -17.41 18.22 11.72
C THR A 34 -18.18 17.04 11.11
N LEU A 35 -18.66 17.19 9.89
CA LEU A 35 -19.46 16.19 9.19
C LEU A 35 -18.58 15.25 8.35
N THR A 36 -19.13 14.10 8.02
CA THR A 36 -18.51 13.20 7.05
C THR A 36 -18.95 13.60 5.65
N VAL A 37 -17.96 13.94 4.80
CA VAL A 37 -18.18 14.30 3.40
C VAL A 37 -17.38 13.36 2.52
N THR A 38 -18.05 12.71 1.56
CA THR A 38 -17.42 11.82 0.58
C THR A 38 -17.83 12.23 -0.83
N ALA A 39 -16.94 11.98 -1.80
CA ALA A 39 -17.25 12.14 -3.21
C ALA A 39 -16.79 10.87 -3.96
N SER A 40 -17.58 10.42 -4.93
CA SER A 40 -17.24 9.26 -5.76
C SER A 40 -16.24 9.63 -6.84
N ASN A 41 -15.27 8.75 -7.10
CA ASN A 41 -14.38 8.91 -8.25
C ASN A 41 -15.16 8.78 -9.57
N CYS A 42 -14.68 9.47 -10.61
CA CYS A 42 -15.30 9.50 -11.93
C CYS A 42 -14.32 8.95 -12.98
N GLY A 43 -14.85 8.25 -14.01
CA GLY A 43 -14.07 7.89 -15.17
C GLY A 43 -13.65 9.14 -15.97
N TYR A 44 -12.44 9.09 -16.55
CA TYR A 44 -12.01 10.13 -17.47
C TYR A 44 -12.76 10.00 -18.81
N THR A 45 -13.43 11.07 -19.22
CA THR A 45 -14.23 11.11 -20.47
C THR A 45 -13.73 12.19 -21.44
N GLY A 46 -12.84 13.09 -20.98
CA GLY A 46 -12.45 14.30 -21.72
C GLY A 46 -13.43 15.46 -21.55
N GLU A 47 -14.59 15.21 -20.95
CA GLU A 47 -15.61 16.21 -20.64
C GLU A 47 -15.68 16.43 -19.11
N ALA A 48 -16.34 17.53 -18.71
CA ALA A 48 -16.57 17.80 -17.28
C ALA A 48 -17.44 16.70 -16.66
N VAL A 49 -17.03 16.21 -15.48
CA VAL A 49 -17.72 15.13 -14.77
C VAL A 49 -18.27 15.61 -13.43
N GLU A 50 -19.41 15.08 -13.02
CA GLU A 50 -20.05 15.41 -11.75
C GLU A 50 -19.93 14.22 -10.79
N PRO A 51 -19.17 14.35 -9.68
CA PRO A 51 -19.05 13.29 -8.68
C PRO A 51 -20.34 13.18 -7.87
N GLY A 52 -20.71 11.96 -7.47
CA GLY A 52 -21.73 11.77 -6.45
C GLY A 52 -21.20 12.22 -5.09
N ILE A 53 -21.75 13.30 -4.52
CA ILE A 53 -21.36 13.83 -3.21
C ILE A 53 -22.34 13.33 -2.15
N SER A 54 -21.83 12.78 -1.06
CA SER A 54 -22.61 12.38 0.12
C SER A 54 -22.11 13.11 1.36
N VAL A 55 -23.04 13.71 2.09
CA VAL A 55 -22.76 14.43 3.34
C VAL A 55 -23.61 13.81 4.45
N SER A 56 -22.98 13.46 5.58
CA SER A 56 -23.69 12.85 6.70
C SER A 56 -23.29 13.42 8.05
N ASP A 57 -24.29 13.53 8.92
CA ASP A 57 -24.16 13.87 10.33
C ASP A 57 -24.58 12.64 11.17
N GLY A 58 -23.63 11.81 11.50
CA GLY A 58 -23.91 10.50 12.07
C GLY A 58 -24.76 9.67 11.10
N ASN A 59 -25.95 9.26 11.54
CA ASN A 59 -26.87 8.45 10.74
C ASN A 59 -27.78 9.28 9.80
N ARG A 60 -27.73 10.62 9.89
CA ARG A 60 -28.51 11.50 9.04
C ARG A 60 -27.75 11.86 7.77
N VAL A 61 -28.33 11.58 6.62
CA VAL A 61 -27.83 12.05 5.32
C VAL A 61 -28.42 13.43 5.04
N LEU A 62 -27.58 14.37 4.66
CA LEU A 62 -27.94 15.74 4.30
C LEU A 62 -28.39 15.81 2.83
N VAL A 63 -29.26 16.77 2.54
CA VAL A 63 -29.84 16.95 1.19
C VAL A 63 -29.22 18.17 0.51
N ALA A 64 -28.65 17.96 -0.68
CA ALA A 64 -28.13 19.04 -1.53
C ALA A 64 -29.25 20.04 -1.91
N GLY A 65 -28.93 21.33 -1.90
CA GLY A 65 -29.89 22.42 -2.12
C GLY A 65 -30.77 22.75 -0.92
N VAL A 66 -30.79 21.90 0.11
CA VAL A 66 -31.58 22.11 1.34
C VAL A 66 -30.70 22.34 2.56
N ASP A 67 -29.75 21.45 2.80
CA ASP A 67 -28.82 21.51 3.92
C ASP A 67 -27.44 22.08 3.51
N TYR A 68 -26.99 21.78 2.28
CA TYR A 68 -25.71 22.21 1.71
C TYR A 68 -25.80 22.46 0.21
N GLU A 69 -24.80 23.15 -0.33
CA GLU A 69 -24.56 23.30 -1.77
C GLU A 69 -23.07 23.17 -2.09
N VAL A 70 -22.73 22.82 -3.34
CA VAL A 70 -21.37 22.79 -3.84
C VAL A 70 -20.92 24.24 -4.07
N GLU A 71 -19.85 24.65 -3.36
CA GLU A 71 -19.29 25.99 -3.53
C GLU A 71 -18.35 26.04 -4.75
N GLY A 72 -17.60 24.96 -5.00
CA GLY A 72 -16.72 24.88 -6.17
C GLY A 72 -15.80 23.67 -6.15
N TYR A 73 -15.12 23.51 -7.27
CA TYR A 73 -14.09 22.51 -7.51
C TYR A 73 -12.72 23.17 -7.65
N TYR A 74 -11.65 22.50 -7.24
CA TYR A 74 -10.29 23.03 -7.18
C TYR A 74 -9.28 21.96 -7.62
N ASP A 75 -8.21 22.35 -8.33
CA ASP A 75 -7.18 21.44 -8.85
C ASP A 75 -6.04 21.17 -7.85
N ASP A 76 -5.86 22.05 -6.86
CA ASP A 76 -4.89 21.89 -5.79
C ASP A 76 -5.52 22.35 -4.45
N GLU A 77 -5.08 21.86 -3.35
CA GLU A 77 -5.55 22.11 -1.98
C GLU A 77 -6.41 23.38 -1.78
N LEU A 78 -7.39 23.63 -2.68
CA LEU A 78 -8.33 24.75 -2.71
C LEU A 78 -7.71 26.12 -3.10
N CYS A 79 -6.53 26.13 -3.72
CA CYS A 79 -5.87 27.37 -4.11
C CYS A 79 -6.41 27.92 -5.43
N LYS A 80 -6.75 27.05 -6.39
CA LYS A 80 -7.22 27.48 -7.71
C LYS A 80 -8.54 26.80 -8.07
N GLN A 81 -9.58 27.60 -8.17
CA GLN A 81 -10.89 27.12 -8.59
C GLN A 81 -10.86 26.70 -10.07
N VAL A 82 -11.43 25.53 -10.36
CA VAL A 82 -11.54 24.95 -11.70
C VAL A 82 -12.96 25.10 -12.16
N SER A 83 -13.16 25.82 -13.27
CA SER A 83 -14.49 25.96 -13.90
C SER A 83 -14.94 24.69 -14.62
N GLU A 84 -13.97 23.92 -15.15
CA GLU A 84 -14.20 22.66 -15.85
C GLU A 84 -13.28 21.58 -15.26
N HIS A 85 -13.83 20.70 -14.46
CA HIS A 85 -13.13 19.56 -13.87
C HIS A 85 -13.19 18.34 -14.80
N LYS A 86 -12.49 18.45 -15.93
CA LYS A 86 -12.46 17.44 -17.00
C LYS A 86 -11.11 16.73 -17.14
N ASN A 87 -10.04 17.28 -16.58
CA ASN A 87 -8.71 16.68 -16.66
C ASN A 87 -8.58 15.54 -15.65
N SER A 88 -7.84 14.50 -16.04
CA SER A 88 -7.51 13.41 -15.14
C SER A 88 -6.65 13.92 -13.96
N GLY A 89 -6.89 13.34 -12.79
CA GLY A 89 -6.20 13.69 -11.58
C GLY A 89 -7.10 13.86 -10.37
N LYS A 90 -6.51 14.32 -9.27
CA LYS A 90 -7.20 14.60 -8.01
C LYS A 90 -7.88 15.95 -8.08
N VAL A 91 -9.15 16.00 -7.74
CA VAL A 91 -9.97 17.21 -7.66
C VAL A 91 -10.46 17.38 -6.23
N TYR A 92 -10.38 18.58 -5.71
CA TYR A 92 -10.94 18.96 -4.42
C TYR A 92 -12.32 19.60 -4.65
N VAL A 93 -13.29 19.22 -3.84
CA VAL A 93 -14.64 19.80 -3.85
C VAL A 93 -14.92 20.42 -2.49
N ARG A 94 -15.32 21.68 -2.49
CA ARG A 94 -15.77 22.39 -1.30
C ARG A 94 -17.28 22.58 -1.33
N ILE A 95 -17.91 22.20 -0.23
CA ILE A 95 -19.33 22.40 0.00
C ILE A 95 -19.51 23.45 1.08
N LYS A 96 -20.61 24.17 1.04
CA LYS A 96 -21.03 25.14 2.08
C LYS A 96 -22.43 24.85 2.57
N ALA A 97 -22.72 25.20 3.81
CA ALA A 97 -24.05 25.13 4.37
C ALA A 97 -24.99 26.13 3.69
N VAL A 98 -26.26 25.75 3.50
CA VAL A 98 -27.31 26.69 3.08
C VAL A 98 -27.59 27.62 4.25
N ASP A 99 -27.57 28.94 3.98
CA ASP A 99 -27.77 29.98 5.00
C ASP A 99 -29.12 29.88 5.71
N GLY A 100 -29.12 30.24 7.00
CA GLY A 100 -30.33 30.30 7.83
C GLY A 100 -30.89 28.91 8.20
N LYS A 101 -30.16 27.81 7.96
CA LYS A 101 -30.57 26.43 8.29
C LYS A 101 -29.86 25.90 9.54
N ASN A 102 -29.80 24.57 9.65
CA ASN A 102 -29.26 23.88 10.82
C ASN A 102 -27.72 23.74 10.80
N TYR A 103 -27.09 24.04 9.70
CA TYR A 103 -25.65 23.92 9.51
C TYR A 103 -25.01 25.26 9.17
N THR A 104 -23.70 25.38 9.35
CA THR A 104 -22.91 26.59 9.05
C THR A 104 -21.50 26.20 8.59
N GLY A 105 -20.83 27.12 7.90
CA GLY A 105 -19.45 26.93 7.44
C GLY A 105 -19.33 26.02 6.22
N THR A 106 -18.13 25.55 5.99
CA THR A 106 -17.75 24.76 4.81
C THR A 106 -17.12 23.43 5.21
N ALA A 107 -17.11 22.47 4.29
CA ALA A 107 -16.34 21.23 4.39
C ALA A 107 -15.75 20.90 3.02
N THR A 108 -14.67 20.12 3.01
CA THR A 108 -13.94 19.76 1.80
C THR A 108 -13.75 18.26 1.75
N THR A 109 -13.83 17.70 0.54
CA THR A 109 -13.45 16.33 0.24
C THR A 109 -12.75 16.28 -1.12
N THR A 110 -12.30 15.11 -1.53
CA THR A 110 -11.62 14.93 -2.83
C THR A 110 -12.21 13.74 -3.58
N PHE A 111 -12.12 13.78 -4.89
CA PHE A 111 -12.35 12.66 -5.78
C PHE A 111 -11.28 12.61 -6.86
N PHE A 112 -11.21 11.52 -7.61
CA PHE A 112 -10.26 11.33 -8.69
C PHE A 112 -10.99 11.17 -10.02
N ILE A 113 -10.46 11.82 -11.07
CA ILE A 113 -10.92 11.64 -12.46
C ILE A 113 -9.91 10.71 -13.16
N GLY A 114 -10.32 9.49 -13.50
CA GLY A 114 -9.44 8.49 -14.09
C GLY A 114 -9.97 7.07 -13.95
N ALA A 115 -9.16 6.08 -14.35
CA ALA A 115 -9.47 4.66 -14.17
C ALA A 115 -8.74 4.09 -12.94
N ASN A 116 -9.41 3.22 -12.19
CA ASN A 116 -8.73 2.46 -11.14
C ASN A 116 -7.83 1.42 -11.78
N ILE A 117 -6.52 1.48 -11.50
CA ILE A 117 -5.53 0.58 -12.08
C ILE A 117 -5.88 -0.91 -11.83
N ALA A 118 -6.44 -1.24 -10.68
CA ALA A 118 -6.84 -2.60 -10.33
C ALA A 118 -8.07 -3.13 -11.11
N THR A 119 -8.85 -2.26 -11.77
CA THR A 119 -9.92 -2.68 -12.67
C THR A 119 -9.43 -2.89 -14.10
N VAL A 120 -8.28 -2.31 -14.45
CA VAL A 120 -7.66 -2.39 -15.78
C VAL A 120 -6.69 -3.56 -15.86
N VAL A 121 -5.89 -3.76 -14.80
CA VAL A 121 -4.93 -4.86 -14.67
C VAL A 121 -5.26 -5.65 -13.41
N PRO A 122 -5.62 -6.94 -13.52
CA PRO A 122 -5.83 -7.78 -12.35
C PRO A 122 -4.55 -7.94 -11.52
N ALA A 123 -4.68 -8.16 -10.22
CA ALA A 123 -3.55 -8.46 -9.35
C ALA A 123 -2.77 -9.69 -9.86
N PHE A 124 -1.44 -9.63 -9.82
CA PHE A 124 -0.56 -10.68 -10.33
C PHE A 124 0.68 -10.85 -9.46
N ASN A 125 1.34 -12.00 -9.64
CA ASN A 125 2.64 -12.28 -9.07
C ASN A 125 3.65 -12.55 -10.19
N ILE A 126 4.94 -12.39 -9.89
CA ILE A 126 6.02 -12.62 -10.83
C ILE A 126 7.06 -13.58 -10.25
N SER A 127 7.89 -14.14 -11.12
CA SER A 127 9.12 -14.80 -10.69
C SER A 127 10.16 -13.76 -10.31
N GLY A 128 10.84 -13.99 -9.20
CA GLY A 128 12.02 -13.21 -8.81
C GLY A 128 13.34 -13.80 -9.31
N GLY A 129 13.28 -14.86 -10.12
CA GLY A 129 14.47 -15.58 -10.56
C GLY A 129 14.97 -16.63 -9.56
N THR A 130 16.20 -17.12 -9.79
CA THR A 130 16.89 -18.06 -8.89
C THR A 130 18.12 -17.38 -8.32
N TYR A 131 18.39 -17.57 -7.03
CA TYR A 131 19.54 -17.02 -6.33
C TYR A 131 20.85 -17.23 -7.12
N ASN A 132 21.54 -16.13 -7.40
CA ASN A 132 22.79 -16.11 -8.17
C ASN A 132 23.81 -15.09 -7.63
N ARG A 133 23.58 -14.52 -6.42
CA ARG A 133 24.37 -13.47 -5.75
C ARG A 133 24.22 -12.08 -6.33
N ASN A 134 23.50 -11.91 -7.42
CA ASN A 134 23.23 -10.61 -8.02
C ASN A 134 21.85 -10.11 -7.58
N SER A 135 21.66 -8.82 -7.69
CA SER A 135 20.34 -8.22 -7.55
C SER A 135 19.43 -8.66 -8.69
N HIS A 136 18.19 -9.02 -8.35
CA HIS A 136 17.13 -9.36 -9.30
C HIS A 136 16.12 -8.22 -9.48
N LYS A 137 16.46 -7.02 -9.00
CA LYS A 137 15.52 -5.87 -9.02
C LYS A 137 15.09 -5.49 -10.43
N ASP A 138 16.03 -5.39 -11.36
CA ASP A 138 15.74 -4.96 -12.73
C ASP A 138 14.92 -6.00 -13.49
N GLU A 139 15.21 -7.30 -13.30
CA GLU A 139 14.40 -8.37 -13.86
C GLU A 139 12.96 -8.36 -13.32
N MET A 140 12.77 -8.04 -12.02
CA MET A 140 11.46 -7.90 -11.41
C MET A 140 10.71 -6.69 -11.98
N ILE A 141 11.37 -5.54 -12.15
CA ILE A 141 10.78 -4.35 -12.78
C ILE A 141 10.33 -4.70 -14.21
N GLN A 142 11.18 -5.29 -15.01
CA GLN A 142 10.87 -5.70 -16.38
C GLN A 142 9.71 -6.70 -16.44
N ALA A 143 9.65 -7.65 -15.51
CA ALA A 143 8.57 -8.61 -15.44
C ALA A 143 7.22 -7.94 -15.08
N ILE A 144 7.23 -6.95 -14.19
CA ILE A 144 6.05 -6.14 -13.84
C ILE A 144 5.62 -5.31 -15.05
N GLU A 145 6.54 -4.58 -15.68
CA GLU A 145 6.26 -3.76 -16.88
C GLU A 145 5.69 -4.60 -18.02
N THR A 146 6.20 -5.80 -18.22
CA THR A 146 5.66 -6.75 -19.22
C THR A 146 4.19 -7.10 -18.93
N LYS A 147 3.83 -7.28 -17.65
CA LYS A 147 2.44 -7.55 -17.25
C LYS A 147 1.52 -6.33 -17.40
N MET A 148 2.09 -5.14 -17.29
CA MET A 148 1.35 -3.88 -17.44
C MET A 148 1.15 -3.49 -18.90
N MET A 149 2.08 -3.85 -19.78
CA MET A 149 2.21 -3.34 -21.16
C MET A 149 0.94 -3.49 -22.03
N ASP A 150 0.21 -4.60 -21.90
CA ASP A 150 -0.98 -4.86 -22.73
C ASP A 150 -2.13 -3.89 -22.42
N ALA A 151 -2.25 -3.45 -21.17
CA ALA A 151 -3.35 -2.61 -20.72
C ALA A 151 -2.92 -1.16 -20.45
N ILE A 152 -1.67 -0.95 -20.01
CA ILE A 152 -1.09 0.36 -19.70
C ILE A 152 0.33 0.41 -20.27
N PRO A 153 0.47 0.70 -21.57
CA PRO A 153 1.75 0.62 -22.28
C PRO A 153 2.74 1.74 -21.90
N ASP A 154 2.26 2.83 -21.32
CA ASP A 154 3.12 3.95 -20.91
C ASP A 154 3.60 3.76 -19.45
N PRO A 155 4.90 3.47 -19.21
CA PRO A 155 5.44 3.30 -17.86
C PRO A 155 5.35 4.55 -16.98
N SER A 156 5.17 5.75 -17.57
CA SER A 156 4.97 6.98 -16.79
C SER A 156 3.60 7.04 -16.10
N SER A 157 2.66 6.20 -16.53
CA SER A 157 1.31 6.10 -16.00
C SER A 157 1.19 5.33 -14.69
N TYR A 158 2.30 4.82 -14.14
CA TYR A 158 2.34 4.15 -12.84
C TYR A 158 3.71 4.29 -12.17
N SER A 159 3.83 3.83 -10.95
CA SER A 159 5.10 3.66 -10.24
C SER A 159 5.15 2.31 -9.55
N ILE A 160 6.33 1.74 -9.44
CA ILE A 160 6.58 0.47 -8.77
C ILE A 160 7.34 0.74 -7.48
N SER A 161 6.87 0.18 -6.38
CA SER A 161 7.53 0.19 -5.08
C SER A 161 7.68 -1.22 -4.55
N PHE A 162 8.82 -1.54 -3.94
CA PHE A 162 9.11 -2.85 -3.37
C PHE A 162 9.17 -2.79 -1.85
N TYR A 163 8.81 -3.91 -1.21
CA TYR A 163 8.73 -4.06 0.23
C TYR A 163 9.25 -5.42 0.67
N SER A 164 9.90 -5.47 1.84
CA SER A 164 10.36 -6.72 2.43
C SER A 164 9.28 -7.46 3.23
N ASP A 165 8.10 -6.87 3.40
CA ASP A 165 6.99 -7.42 4.18
C ASP A 165 5.65 -7.29 3.46
N ALA A 166 4.74 -8.24 3.73
CA ALA A 166 3.40 -8.30 3.13
C ALA A 166 2.47 -7.13 3.54
N ALA A 167 2.80 -6.41 4.62
CA ALA A 167 2.03 -5.26 5.07
C ALA A 167 2.47 -3.95 4.40
N HIS A 168 3.46 -4.01 3.48
CA HIS A 168 4.00 -2.89 2.72
C HIS A 168 4.53 -1.74 3.60
N LYS A 169 5.14 -2.07 4.74
CA LYS A 169 5.66 -1.07 5.70
C LYS A 169 7.15 -0.76 5.48
N ASN A 170 7.92 -1.77 5.09
CA ASN A 170 9.37 -1.68 4.95
C ASN A 170 9.76 -1.57 3.48
N VAL A 171 9.90 -0.34 2.99
CA VAL A 171 10.29 -0.05 1.60
C VAL A 171 11.71 -0.53 1.32
N VAL A 172 11.90 -1.18 0.17
CA VAL A 172 13.18 -1.63 -0.36
C VAL A 172 13.45 -0.90 -1.67
N SER A 173 14.43 -0.01 -1.70
CA SER A 173 14.73 0.81 -2.88
C SER A 173 16.11 0.59 -3.47
N SER A 174 17.13 0.27 -2.65
CA SER A 174 18.50 0.06 -3.11
C SER A 174 18.66 -1.30 -3.80
N GLU A 175 19.33 -1.34 -4.94
CA GLU A 175 19.70 -2.57 -5.65
C GLU A 175 20.62 -3.49 -4.83
N THR A 176 21.39 -2.92 -3.92
CA THR A 176 22.26 -3.65 -3.01
C THR A 176 21.54 -4.22 -1.80
N ASN A 177 20.21 -4.03 -1.68
CA ASN A 177 19.45 -4.57 -0.58
C ASN A 177 19.37 -6.09 -0.70
N GLU A 178 19.65 -6.78 0.40
CA GLU A 178 19.65 -8.24 0.48
C GLU A 178 18.32 -8.88 0.07
N ALA A 179 17.21 -8.17 0.17
CA ALA A 179 15.90 -8.63 -0.27
C ALA A 179 15.84 -8.89 -1.79
N PHE A 180 16.65 -8.16 -2.60
CA PHE A 180 16.73 -8.40 -4.04
C PHE A 180 17.78 -9.45 -4.43
N ILE A 181 18.64 -9.85 -3.49
CA ILE A 181 19.77 -10.76 -3.73
C ILE A 181 19.46 -12.15 -3.17
N ASN A 182 18.98 -12.24 -1.94
CA ASN A 182 18.79 -13.50 -1.22
C ASN A 182 17.48 -14.22 -1.64
N ALA A 183 17.52 -15.54 -1.62
CA ALA A 183 16.31 -16.35 -1.82
C ALA A 183 15.24 -16.00 -0.78
N GLY A 184 14.03 -15.73 -1.24
CA GLY A 184 12.94 -15.28 -0.39
C GLY A 184 11.79 -14.67 -1.17
N THR A 185 10.85 -14.08 -0.45
CA THR A 185 9.72 -13.35 -1.03
C THR A 185 9.91 -11.86 -0.85
N ILE A 186 9.73 -11.10 -1.93
CA ILE A 186 9.67 -9.65 -1.95
C ILE A 186 8.30 -9.23 -2.46
N TYR A 187 7.72 -8.20 -1.86
CA TYR A 187 6.40 -7.69 -2.20
C TYR A 187 6.51 -6.43 -3.03
N PHE A 188 5.56 -6.18 -3.91
CA PHE A 188 5.53 -4.96 -4.69
C PHE A 188 4.12 -4.35 -4.73
N VAL A 189 4.09 -3.04 -4.95
CA VAL A 189 2.89 -2.27 -5.23
C VAL A 189 3.13 -1.47 -6.51
N VAL A 190 2.19 -1.58 -7.43
CA VAL A 190 2.11 -0.73 -8.63
C VAL A 190 1.02 0.30 -8.39
N SER A 191 1.40 1.57 -8.28
CA SER A 191 0.49 2.69 -8.03
C SER A 191 0.22 3.47 -9.30
N GLY A 192 -1.06 3.67 -9.62
CA GLY A 192 -1.48 4.44 -10.78
C GLY A 192 -1.09 5.91 -10.70
N LYS A 193 -0.81 6.53 -11.87
CA LYS A 193 -0.49 7.95 -12.04
C LYS A 193 -1.25 8.53 -13.25
N GLY A 194 -1.37 9.84 -13.31
CA GLY A 194 -2.00 10.52 -14.43
C GLY A 194 -3.48 10.13 -14.59
N GLN A 195 -3.81 9.37 -15.62
CA GLN A 195 -5.17 8.89 -15.90
C GLN A 195 -5.58 7.67 -15.05
N TYR A 196 -4.69 7.16 -14.22
CA TYR A 196 -4.95 6.01 -13.37
C TYR A 196 -4.80 6.38 -11.90
N TYR A 197 -5.59 5.73 -11.04
CA TYR A 197 -5.49 5.82 -9.60
C TYR A 197 -5.60 4.43 -8.97
N GLY A 198 -5.34 4.34 -7.65
CA GLY A 198 -5.36 3.09 -6.91
C GLY A 198 -4.09 2.26 -7.10
N ASP A 199 -4.08 1.09 -6.53
CA ASP A 199 -2.91 0.23 -6.39
C ASP A 199 -3.21 -1.21 -6.80
N ILE A 200 -2.20 -1.87 -7.37
CA ILE A 200 -2.14 -3.33 -7.54
C ILE A 200 -1.00 -3.83 -6.68
N SER A 201 -1.23 -4.82 -5.86
CA SER A 201 -0.18 -5.46 -5.06
C SER A 201 0.07 -6.89 -5.53
N GLY A 202 1.32 -7.32 -5.37
CA GLY A 202 1.76 -8.67 -5.69
C GLY A 202 3.06 -9.01 -4.98
N TYR A 203 3.62 -10.15 -5.33
CA TYR A 203 4.92 -10.58 -4.81
C TYR A 203 5.77 -11.23 -5.90
N ALA A 204 7.08 -11.23 -5.66
CA ALA A 204 8.09 -11.97 -6.40
C ALA A 204 8.77 -12.98 -5.48
N VAL A 205 9.14 -14.14 -6.01
CA VAL A 205 9.90 -15.15 -5.25
C VAL A 205 11.24 -15.37 -5.92
N ILE A 206 12.32 -15.09 -5.20
CA ILE A 206 13.66 -15.54 -5.57
C ILE A 206 13.82 -16.97 -5.06
N ALA A 207 13.90 -17.92 -5.98
CA ALA A 207 14.03 -19.33 -5.65
C ALA A 207 15.44 -19.63 -5.10
N LYS A 208 15.54 -20.62 -4.22
CA LYS A 208 16.83 -21.16 -3.81
C LYS A 208 17.50 -21.85 -4.99
N LYS A 209 18.80 -21.69 -5.12
CA LYS A 209 19.60 -22.45 -6.06
C LYS A 209 19.72 -23.90 -5.59
N ASP A 210 19.62 -24.85 -6.54
CA ASP A 210 19.82 -26.25 -6.21
C ASP A 210 21.31 -26.50 -5.91
N ILE A 211 21.60 -27.10 -4.76
CA ILE A 211 22.95 -27.40 -4.32
C ILE A 211 23.65 -28.41 -5.25
N SER A 212 22.91 -29.24 -5.98
CA SER A 212 23.46 -30.18 -6.96
C SER A 212 24.19 -29.48 -8.11
N GLU A 213 23.84 -28.21 -8.41
CA GLU A 213 24.49 -27.41 -9.43
C GLU A 213 25.88 -26.90 -9.02
N LEU A 214 26.29 -27.07 -7.77
CA LEU A 214 27.56 -26.56 -7.25
C LEU A 214 28.76 -27.40 -7.65
N ASN A 215 28.58 -28.50 -8.39
CA ASN A 215 29.65 -29.34 -8.94
C ASN A 215 30.76 -29.67 -7.91
N ALA A 216 30.36 -30.06 -6.69
CA ALA A 216 31.34 -30.44 -5.67
C ALA A 216 32.17 -31.65 -6.10
N ARG A 217 33.48 -31.53 -6.05
CA ARG A 217 34.43 -32.56 -6.46
C ARG A 217 35.54 -32.71 -5.43
N VAL A 218 35.93 -33.94 -5.16
CA VAL A 218 37.15 -34.25 -4.42
C VAL A 218 38.32 -34.09 -5.37
N ASN A 219 39.29 -33.26 -4.99
CA ASN A 219 40.51 -33.04 -5.77
C ASN A 219 41.61 -33.99 -5.33
N GLY A 220 41.89 -34.94 -6.16
CA GLY A 220 42.99 -35.91 -5.98
C GLY A 220 42.55 -37.31 -5.54
N THR A 221 43.49 -38.24 -5.60
CA THR A 221 43.35 -39.61 -5.11
C THR A 221 44.16 -39.73 -3.83
N TYR A 222 43.58 -40.31 -2.81
CA TYR A 222 44.20 -40.44 -1.50
C TYR A 222 44.49 -41.91 -1.22
N THR A 223 45.80 -42.24 -0.93
CA THR A 223 46.22 -43.59 -0.60
C THR A 223 46.35 -43.70 0.93
N TYR A 224 45.80 -44.75 1.51
CA TYR A 224 45.92 -45.01 2.94
C TYR A 224 47.40 -45.11 3.36
N ASN A 225 47.75 -44.34 4.39
CA ASN A 225 49.10 -44.28 4.93
C ASN A 225 49.19 -44.33 6.47
N GLY A 226 48.06 -44.71 7.13
CA GLY A 226 47.98 -44.86 8.58
C GLY A 226 47.85 -43.55 9.37
N ILE A 227 47.84 -42.39 8.72
CA ILE A 227 47.68 -41.09 9.36
C ILE A 227 46.52 -40.34 8.76
N GLU A 228 46.07 -39.30 9.47
CA GLU A 228 45.02 -38.43 9.01
C GLU A 228 45.38 -37.72 7.71
N GLN A 229 44.48 -37.77 6.73
CA GLN A 229 44.69 -37.15 5.43
C GLN A 229 43.69 -36.01 5.21
N LYS A 230 44.22 -34.89 4.71
CA LYS A 230 43.42 -33.69 4.38
C LYS A 230 42.84 -33.87 2.98
N VAL A 231 41.54 -34.00 2.87
CA VAL A 231 40.80 -34.06 1.61
C VAL A 231 40.44 -32.66 1.15
N VAL A 232 40.79 -32.32 -0.08
CA VAL A 232 40.46 -31.02 -0.68
C VAL A 232 39.22 -31.21 -1.56
N ILE A 233 38.16 -30.45 -1.27
CA ILE A 233 36.94 -30.42 -2.07
C ILE A 233 36.87 -29.06 -2.75
N SER A 234 36.73 -29.06 -4.07
CA SER A 234 36.38 -27.89 -4.84
C SER A 234 34.87 -27.86 -5.14
N THR A 235 34.31 -26.68 -5.12
CA THR A 235 32.92 -26.43 -5.47
C THR A 235 32.83 -25.07 -6.13
N THR A 236 31.80 -24.84 -6.96
CA THR A 236 31.49 -23.51 -7.51
C THR A 236 30.86 -22.57 -6.50
N ALA A 237 30.58 -23.05 -5.27
CA ALA A 237 30.09 -22.23 -4.18
C ALA A 237 31.24 -21.49 -3.48
N ASP A 238 31.41 -20.22 -3.75
CA ASP A 238 32.35 -19.37 -3.04
C ASP A 238 31.70 -18.80 -1.76
N GLY A 239 31.97 -19.44 -0.61
CA GLY A 239 31.69 -18.86 0.69
C GLY A 239 30.21 -18.82 1.14
N ASP A 240 29.29 -19.48 0.46
CA ASP A 240 27.85 -19.38 0.70
C ASP A 240 27.30 -20.35 1.77
N GLY A 241 28.09 -20.69 2.76
CA GLY A 241 27.60 -21.46 3.89
C GLY A 241 27.21 -22.90 3.55
N VAL A 242 27.81 -23.51 2.51
CA VAL A 242 27.60 -24.93 2.20
C VAL A 242 28.22 -25.78 3.32
N VAL A 243 27.37 -26.60 3.95
CA VAL A 243 27.81 -27.54 4.99
C VAL A 243 27.99 -28.91 4.35
N LEU A 244 29.20 -29.46 4.41
CA LEU A 244 29.46 -30.83 4.00
C LEU A 244 29.27 -31.78 5.17
N GLN A 245 28.48 -32.83 4.95
CA GLN A 245 28.28 -33.90 5.91
C GLN A 245 28.92 -35.19 5.39
N TYR A 246 29.83 -35.74 6.16
CA TYR A 246 30.43 -37.02 5.89
C TYR A 246 29.74 -38.09 6.75
N PRO A 247 29.21 -39.15 6.13
CA PRO A 247 28.78 -40.31 6.91
C PRO A 247 30.01 -41.01 7.47
N THR A 248 30.14 -41.02 8.77
CA THR A 248 31.12 -41.85 9.49
C THR A 248 30.41 -43.05 10.07
N THR A 249 31.13 -44.13 10.33
CA THR A 249 30.60 -45.32 11.02
C THR A 249 30.03 -44.97 12.43
N ASN A 250 30.38 -43.82 12.99
CA ASN A 250 30.07 -43.38 14.35
C ASN A 250 29.40 -42.00 14.46
N GLY A 251 28.90 -41.41 13.38
CA GLY A 251 28.21 -40.14 13.44
C GLY A 251 28.38 -39.21 12.24
N LYS A 252 27.69 -38.10 12.25
CA LYS A 252 27.75 -37.05 11.21
C LYS A 252 28.72 -35.95 11.64
N LEU A 253 29.70 -35.65 10.82
CA LEU A 253 30.54 -34.47 11.00
C LEU A 253 29.96 -33.30 10.19
N ASN A 254 29.56 -32.23 10.84
CA ASN A 254 29.10 -30.99 10.21
C ASN A 254 30.23 -29.96 10.22
N ILE A 255 30.68 -29.51 9.04
CA ILE A 255 31.71 -28.49 8.93
C ILE A 255 31.17 -27.32 8.12
N ALA A 256 31.15 -26.12 8.72
CA ALA A 256 30.81 -24.88 8.02
C ALA A 256 31.99 -24.43 7.14
N MET A 257 31.70 -24.05 5.90
CA MET A 257 32.72 -23.70 4.92
C MET A 257 32.95 -22.19 4.76
N GLY A 258 34.24 -21.80 4.77
CA GLY A 258 34.74 -20.66 4.01
C GLY A 258 35.39 -21.14 2.71
N SER A 259 35.95 -20.27 1.89
CA SER A 259 36.47 -20.48 0.53
C SER A 259 37.52 -21.61 0.34
N VAL A 260 38.01 -22.23 1.41
CA VAL A 260 38.86 -23.43 1.37
C VAL A 260 38.49 -24.34 2.53
N LEU A 261 38.01 -25.54 2.21
CA LEU A 261 37.68 -26.52 3.23
C LEU A 261 38.90 -27.44 3.52
N ASN A 262 39.34 -27.43 4.74
CA ASN A 262 40.27 -28.40 5.29
C ASN A 262 39.52 -29.41 6.14
N ILE A 263 39.34 -30.63 5.64
CA ILE A 263 38.67 -31.71 6.37
C ILE A 263 39.71 -32.65 6.92
N TRP A 264 39.64 -32.89 8.22
CA TRP A 264 40.43 -33.89 8.93
C TRP A 264 39.55 -35.12 9.13
N HIS A 265 40.01 -36.25 8.63
CA HIS A 265 39.31 -37.52 8.78
C HIS A 265 40.17 -38.48 9.58
N ASN A 266 39.69 -38.89 10.76
CA ASN A 266 40.31 -39.93 11.54
C ASN A 266 39.74 -41.29 11.10
N TYR A 267 40.52 -42.08 10.38
CA TYR A 267 40.26 -43.49 10.24
C TYR A 267 40.90 -44.23 11.43
N ARG A 268 40.11 -44.86 12.27
CA ARG A 268 40.55 -45.96 13.14
C ARG A 268 40.25 -47.28 12.47
#